data_0c2110ab2be5b1218a178a30c71ab433
#
_entry.id   0c2110ab2be5b1218a178a30c71ab433
#
_cell.length_a   1.000
_cell.length_b   1.000
_cell.length_c   1.000
_cell.angle_alpha   90.00
_cell.angle_beta   90.00
_cell.angle_gamma   90.00
#
_symmetry.space_group_name_H-M   'P 1'
#
loop_
_entity.id
_entity.type
_entity.pdbx_description
1 polymer ?
#
loop_
_entity_poly.entity_id
_entity_poly.type
_entity_poly.pdbx_seq_one_letter_code
_entity_poly.pdbx_strand_id
1 'polypeptide(L)'
;MDFIYPESVSFSCTMCGICCGDTNEKKRHILMLSEEVNLISERIGKNSFNFSNINKNQPPYLYEMKKDEKGVCIFLSGNKCDIYSVRPLICRFYPFELIDLPDGKYEFLFTNECPGISKGEKMRKGHFIKLFLLACSKFKIL
;
A
#
# COMPACT_ATOMS: atom_id res chain seq x y z
N MET A 1 -18.62 6.73 -11.29
CA MET A 1 -17.61 6.12 -10.42
C MET A 1 -18.24 5.69 -9.11
N ASP A 2 -18.47 4.41 -8.97
CA ASP A 2 -19.15 3.92 -7.78
C ASP A 2 -18.21 3.07 -6.95
N PHE A 3 -17.99 3.49 -5.73
CA PHE A 3 -17.30 2.69 -4.76
C PHE A 3 -17.98 2.80 -3.40
N ILE A 4 -17.83 1.74 -2.61
CA ILE A 4 -18.30 1.66 -1.24
C ILE A 4 -17.10 1.88 -0.32
N TYR A 5 -17.28 2.64 0.74
CA TYR A 5 -16.23 2.90 1.70
C TYR A 5 -16.75 2.80 3.13
N PRO A 6 -15.87 2.51 4.11
CA PRO A 6 -16.31 2.41 5.51
C PRO A 6 -16.60 3.79 6.10
N GLU A 7 -17.86 4.17 6.17
CA GLU A 7 -18.29 5.52 6.55
C GLU A 7 -18.01 5.87 8.01
N SER A 8 -17.81 4.87 8.86
CA SER A 8 -17.65 5.07 10.30
C SER A 8 -16.22 4.87 10.81
N VAL A 9 -15.26 4.66 9.90
CA VAL A 9 -13.89 4.38 10.30
C VAL A 9 -13.14 5.66 10.62
N SER A 10 -12.34 5.62 11.69
CA SER A 10 -11.36 6.64 12.04
C SER A 10 -9.97 6.09 11.82
N PHE A 11 -9.05 6.90 11.38
CA PHE A 11 -7.67 6.47 11.15
C PHE A 11 -6.70 7.63 11.30
N SER A 12 -5.58 7.36 11.98
CA SER A 12 -4.41 8.23 12.02
C SER A 12 -3.18 7.34 12.16
N CYS A 13 -2.20 7.53 11.31
CA CYS A 13 -0.99 6.71 11.35
C CYS A 13 -0.23 6.94 12.66
N THR A 14 0.07 5.84 13.38
CA THR A 14 0.81 5.89 14.64
C THR A 14 2.31 5.68 14.44
N MET A 15 2.76 5.52 13.20
CA MET A 15 4.18 5.27 12.85
C MET A 15 4.73 4.00 13.51
N CYS A 16 3.90 2.97 13.65
CA CYS A 16 4.29 1.72 14.31
C CYS A 16 5.14 0.77 13.44
N GLY A 17 5.14 0.97 12.10
CA GLY A 17 5.91 0.14 11.18
C GLY A 17 5.26 -1.20 10.81
N ILE A 18 4.09 -1.53 11.33
CA ILE A 18 3.41 -2.81 11.02
C ILE A 18 3.17 -2.98 9.53
N CYS A 19 2.85 -1.90 8.82
CA CYS A 19 2.60 -1.95 7.38
C CYS A 19 3.84 -2.30 6.55
N CYS A 20 5.01 -2.27 7.17
CA CYS A 20 6.29 -2.56 6.51
C CYS A 20 6.80 -3.96 6.79
N GLY A 21 6.02 -4.84 7.42
CA GLY A 21 6.55 -6.14 7.75
C GLY A 21 5.50 -7.21 8.02
N ASP A 22 5.99 -8.43 8.17
CA ASP A 22 5.16 -9.57 8.53
C ASP A 22 4.70 -9.46 9.97
N THR A 23 3.50 -9.96 10.23
CA THR A 23 2.95 -10.08 11.59
C THR A 23 2.76 -11.55 11.91
N ASN A 24 2.40 -11.86 13.16
CA ASN A 24 2.10 -13.24 13.55
C ASN A 24 0.91 -13.83 12.79
N GLU A 25 0.03 -12.98 12.30
CA GLU A 25 -1.20 -13.40 11.63
C GLU A 25 -1.10 -13.37 10.10
N LYS A 26 -0.16 -12.58 9.54
CA LYS A 26 -0.14 -12.34 8.10
C LYS A 26 1.27 -12.03 7.59
N LYS A 27 1.62 -12.62 6.45
CA LYS A 27 2.81 -12.22 5.70
C LYS A 27 2.49 -11.02 4.82
N ARG A 28 3.33 -10.02 4.90
CA ARG A 28 3.17 -8.78 4.13
C ARG A 28 3.84 -8.92 2.77
N HIS A 29 3.07 -8.79 1.71
CA HIS A 29 3.60 -8.76 0.34
C HIS A 29 3.40 -7.35 -0.22
N ILE A 30 4.49 -6.61 -0.35
CA ILE A 30 4.45 -5.26 -0.91
C ILE A 30 4.68 -5.38 -2.41
N LEU A 31 3.57 -5.51 -3.14
CA LEU A 31 3.59 -5.66 -4.59
C LEU A 31 3.71 -4.31 -5.26
N MET A 32 4.42 -4.27 -6.38
CA MET A 32 4.72 -3.03 -7.07
C MET A 32 4.52 -3.15 -8.58
N LEU A 33 4.07 -2.05 -9.17
CA LEU A 33 4.04 -1.88 -10.62
C LEU A 33 5.44 -1.52 -11.12
N SER A 34 5.71 -1.80 -12.40
CA SER A 34 6.99 -1.47 -13.02
C SER A 34 7.33 0.00 -12.89
N GLU A 35 6.36 0.90 -13.08
CA GLU A 35 6.63 2.34 -12.97
C GLU A 35 6.99 2.76 -11.56
N GLU A 36 6.43 2.07 -10.56
CA GLU A 36 6.74 2.34 -9.15
C GLU A 36 8.18 1.93 -8.83
N VAL A 37 8.59 0.77 -9.32
CA VAL A 37 9.97 0.28 -9.16
C VAL A 37 10.95 1.24 -9.83
N ASN A 38 10.63 1.71 -11.05
CA ASN A 38 11.48 2.65 -11.77
C ASN A 38 11.64 3.97 -11.00
N LEU A 39 10.56 4.47 -10.44
CA LEU A 39 10.57 5.71 -9.66
C LEU A 39 11.44 5.58 -8.42
N ILE A 40 11.31 4.47 -7.70
CA ILE A 40 12.15 4.20 -6.54
C ILE A 40 13.61 4.10 -6.94
N SER A 41 13.90 3.33 -8.00
CA SER A 41 15.25 3.16 -8.53
C SER A 41 15.92 4.50 -8.84
N GLU A 42 15.21 5.40 -9.50
CA GLU A 42 15.70 6.74 -9.79
C GLU A 42 15.95 7.54 -8.51
N ARG A 43 15.03 7.44 -7.54
CA ARG A 43 15.12 8.21 -6.30
C ARG A 43 16.34 7.83 -5.46
N ILE A 44 16.65 6.53 -5.35
CA ILE A 44 17.74 6.05 -4.51
C ILE A 44 19.03 5.81 -5.28
N GLY A 45 19.00 5.88 -6.62
CA GLY A 45 20.19 5.69 -7.45
C GLY A 45 20.71 4.26 -7.45
N LYS A 46 19.83 3.26 -7.29
CA LYS A 46 20.18 1.84 -7.27
C LYS A 46 19.34 1.05 -8.23
N ASN A 47 19.91 -0.07 -8.72
CA ASN A 47 19.19 -1.00 -9.58
C ASN A 47 18.03 -1.66 -8.82
N SER A 48 16.94 -1.93 -9.55
CA SER A 48 15.73 -2.53 -8.97
C SER A 48 15.99 -3.86 -8.26
N PHE A 49 16.96 -4.65 -8.71
CA PHE A 49 17.29 -5.92 -8.07
C PHE A 49 17.87 -5.77 -6.66
N ASN A 50 18.30 -4.58 -6.29
CA ASN A 50 18.80 -4.33 -4.94
C ASN A 50 17.67 -4.30 -3.91
N PHE A 51 16.45 -3.98 -4.32
CA PHE A 51 15.32 -3.81 -3.39
C PHE A 51 14.07 -4.59 -3.77
N SER A 52 14.07 -5.31 -4.90
CA SER A 52 12.86 -6.02 -5.33
C SER A 52 13.18 -7.35 -6.01
N ASN A 53 12.21 -8.24 -5.98
CA ASN A 53 12.21 -9.50 -6.71
C ASN A 53 11.06 -9.48 -7.70
N ILE A 54 11.22 -10.20 -8.82
CA ILE A 54 10.15 -10.37 -9.79
C ILE A 54 9.07 -11.26 -9.18
N ASN A 55 7.81 -10.83 -9.26
CA ASN A 55 6.66 -11.62 -8.83
C ASN A 55 5.50 -11.33 -9.79
N LYS A 56 5.19 -12.29 -10.66
CA LYS A 56 4.16 -12.15 -11.70
C LYS A 56 2.86 -12.86 -11.35
N ASN A 57 2.70 -13.28 -10.09
CA ASN A 57 1.54 -14.07 -9.68
C ASN A 57 0.26 -13.26 -9.52
N GLN A 58 0.36 -11.94 -9.43
CA GLN A 58 -0.79 -11.05 -9.26
C GLN A 58 -0.72 -9.86 -10.22
N PRO A 59 -0.97 -10.06 -11.52
CA PRO A 59 -0.99 -8.95 -12.48
C PRO A 59 -2.01 -7.89 -12.06
N PRO A 60 -1.75 -6.60 -12.30
CA PRO A 60 -0.66 -6.05 -13.10
C PRO A 60 0.66 -5.84 -12.36
N TYR A 61 0.76 -6.27 -11.10
CA TYR A 61 2.01 -6.17 -10.35
C TYR A 61 3.04 -7.13 -10.93
N LEU A 62 4.29 -6.69 -11.01
CA LEU A 62 5.38 -7.50 -11.56
C LEU A 62 6.53 -7.67 -10.57
N TYR A 63 6.53 -6.95 -9.48
CA TYR A 63 7.63 -6.95 -8.49
C TYR A 63 7.09 -7.01 -7.08
N GLU A 64 7.93 -7.50 -6.19
CA GLU A 64 7.66 -7.52 -4.76
C GLU A 64 8.86 -6.93 -4.02
N MET A 65 8.61 -6.05 -3.06
CA MET A 65 9.64 -5.43 -2.24
C MET A 65 10.37 -6.50 -1.42
N LYS A 66 11.70 -6.40 -1.36
CA LYS A 66 12.50 -7.28 -0.51
C LYS A 66 12.26 -6.97 0.96
N LYS A 67 12.37 -8.02 1.77
CA LYS A 67 12.29 -7.95 3.22
C LYS A 67 13.60 -8.48 3.82
N ASP A 68 13.91 -8.04 5.04
CA ASP A 68 15.07 -8.55 5.76
C ASP A 68 14.76 -9.93 6.37
N GLU A 69 15.70 -10.46 7.14
CA GLU A 69 15.57 -11.79 7.77
C GLU A 69 14.40 -11.88 8.75
N LYS A 70 13.95 -10.74 9.26
CA LYS A 70 12.83 -10.66 10.21
C LYS A 70 11.48 -10.43 9.51
N GLY A 71 11.48 -10.42 8.19
CA GLY A 71 10.27 -10.18 7.40
C GLY A 71 9.86 -8.71 7.33
N VAL A 72 10.79 -7.81 7.52
CA VAL A 72 10.53 -6.35 7.50
C VAL A 72 11.04 -5.75 6.19
N CYS A 73 10.27 -4.81 5.63
CA CYS A 73 10.67 -4.08 4.43
C CYS A 73 12.06 -3.48 4.60
N ILE A 74 12.92 -3.65 3.60
CA ILE A 74 14.31 -3.17 3.66
C ILE A 74 14.43 -1.65 3.76
N PHE A 75 13.37 -0.91 3.43
CA PHE A 75 13.37 0.56 3.51
C PHE A 75 12.89 1.09 4.85
N LEU A 76 12.52 0.21 5.79
CA LEU A 76 12.12 0.65 7.12
C LEU A 76 13.36 0.86 7.99
N SER A 77 13.57 2.09 8.45
CA SER A 77 14.65 2.45 9.39
C SER A 77 14.01 2.95 10.68
N GLY A 78 14.07 2.13 11.73
CA GLY A 78 13.29 2.40 12.94
C GLY A 78 11.80 2.36 12.60
N ASN A 79 11.10 3.47 12.80
CA ASN A 79 9.69 3.58 12.46
C ASN A 79 9.44 4.46 11.23
N LYS A 80 10.49 4.73 10.45
CA LYS A 80 10.39 5.61 9.29
C LYS A 80 10.68 4.86 8.00
N CYS A 81 9.90 5.15 6.97
CA CYS A 81 10.12 4.63 5.62
C CYS A 81 11.09 5.54 4.87
N ASP A 82 12.23 4.99 4.43
CA ASP A 82 13.27 5.74 3.72
C ASP A 82 12.79 6.26 2.36
N ILE A 83 11.75 5.63 1.80
CA ILE A 83 11.17 6.00 0.51
C ILE A 83 9.75 6.54 0.66
N TYR A 84 9.43 7.14 1.80
CA TYR A 84 8.06 7.55 2.10
C TYR A 84 7.39 8.36 0.99
N SER A 85 8.11 9.32 0.40
CA SER A 85 7.58 10.19 -0.65
C SER A 85 7.30 9.46 -1.96
N VAL A 86 7.96 8.35 -2.21
CA VAL A 86 7.79 7.52 -3.42
C VAL A 86 7.34 6.10 -3.10
N ARG A 87 6.72 5.92 -1.93
CA ARG A 87 6.27 4.61 -1.52
C ARG A 87 5.26 4.03 -2.51
N PRO A 88 5.23 2.70 -2.67
CA PRO A 88 4.29 2.05 -3.58
C PRO A 88 2.82 2.33 -3.23
N LEU A 89 1.95 2.19 -4.23
CA LEU A 89 0.52 2.39 -4.08
C LEU A 89 -0.05 1.59 -2.91
N ILE A 90 0.35 0.33 -2.79
CA ILE A 90 -0.14 -0.56 -1.74
C ILE A 90 0.21 -0.03 -0.34
N CYS A 91 1.35 0.64 -0.20
CA CYS A 91 1.76 1.28 1.05
C CYS A 91 0.95 2.55 1.33
N ARG A 92 0.58 3.28 0.28
CA ARG A 92 -0.24 4.50 0.40
C ARG A 92 -1.66 4.17 0.82
N PHE A 93 -2.18 3.00 0.40
CA PHE A 93 -3.53 2.58 0.72
C PHE A 93 -3.65 2.05 2.15
N TYR A 94 -2.59 1.43 2.66
CA TYR A 94 -2.67 0.80 3.98
C TYR A 94 -3.17 1.79 5.06
N PRO A 95 -4.10 1.47 5.93
CA PRO A 95 -4.66 0.14 6.21
C PRO A 95 -5.89 -0.24 5.34
N PHE A 96 -6.12 0.50 4.26
CA PHE A 96 -7.24 0.26 3.36
C PHE A 96 -6.81 -0.58 2.17
N GLU A 97 -7.76 -1.28 1.60
CA GLU A 97 -7.57 -2.09 0.40
C GLU A 97 -8.79 -1.89 -0.50
N LEU A 98 -8.56 -1.70 -1.80
CA LEU A 98 -9.62 -1.56 -2.78
C LEU A 98 -9.82 -2.90 -3.48
N ILE A 99 -11.04 -3.43 -3.42
CA ILE A 99 -11.37 -4.70 -4.09
C ILE A 99 -12.41 -4.48 -5.19
N ASP A 100 -12.36 -5.36 -6.20
CA ASP A 100 -13.34 -5.41 -7.26
C ASP A 100 -14.59 -6.14 -6.78
N LEU A 101 -15.75 -5.60 -7.09
CA LEU A 101 -17.03 -6.25 -6.88
C LEU A 101 -17.65 -6.62 -8.22
N PRO A 102 -18.63 -7.52 -8.26
CA PRO A 102 -19.43 -7.76 -9.46
C PRO A 102 -20.02 -6.46 -10.00
N ASP A 103 -20.32 -6.41 -11.29
CA ASP A 103 -20.94 -5.28 -11.96
C ASP A 103 -20.06 -4.01 -12.06
N GLY A 104 -18.74 -4.18 -12.00
CA GLY A 104 -17.80 -3.06 -12.18
C GLY A 104 -17.76 -2.09 -11.02
N LYS A 105 -18.22 -2.51 -9.85
CA LYS A 105 -18.16 -1.71 -8.63
C LYS A 105 -16.90 -2.02 -7.83
N TYR A 106 -16.59 -1.15 -6.87
CA TYR A 106 -15.40 -1.27 -6.02
C TYR A 106 -15.77 -1.06 -4.56
N GLU A 107 -15.00 -1.66 -3.67
CA GLU A 107 -15.20 -1.46 -2.24
C GLU A 107 -13.86 -1.30 -1.52
N PHE A 108 -13.80 -0.33 -0.61
CA PHE A 108 -12.67 -0.17 0.31
C PHE A 108 -12.90 -1.00 1.56
N LEU A 109 -11.98 -1.93 1.82
CA LEU A 109 -11.90 -2.67 3.07
C LEU A 109 -10.78 -2.12 3.92
N PHE A 110 -10.72 -2.48 5.19
CA PHE A 110 -9.62 -2.09 6.06
C PHE A 110 -9.25 -3.24 7.00
N THR A 111 -8.00 -3.21 7.48
CA THR A 111 -7.51 -4.20 8.44
C THR A 111 -7.46 -3.61 9.85
N ASN A 112 -7.87 -4.41 10.83
CA ASN A 112 -7.80 -4.04 12.24
C ASN A 112 -6.40 -4.25 12.85
N GLU A 113 -5.47 -4.85 12.11
CA GLU A 113 -4.08 -4.98 12.58
C GLU A 113 -3.39 -3.63 12.76
N CYS A 114 -3.82 -2.62 12.01
CA CYS A 114 -3.24 -1.29 12.11
C CYS A 114 -3.70 -0.61 13.40
N PRO A 115 -2.77 -0.27 14.33
CA PRO A 115 -3.15 0.39 15.57
C PRO A 115 -3.67 1.81 15.36
N GLY A 116 -3.50 2.38 14.16
CA GLY A 116 -4.07 3.68 13.80
C GLY A 116 -5.57 3.66 13.52
N ILE A 117 -6.15 2.46 13.30
CA ILE A 117 -7.60 2.32 13.15
C ILE A 117 -8.24 2.66 14.50
N SER A 118 -9.33 3.43 14.45
CA SER A 118 -10.05 3.98 15.61
C SER A 118 -9.32 5.12 16.31
N LYS A 119 -8.24 5.64 15.72
CA LYS A 119 -7.52 6.82 16.20
C LYS A 119 -7.82 8.01 15.29
N GLY A 120 -7.77 9.21 15.87
CA GLY A 120 -7.98 10.43 15.12
C GLY A 120 -9.42 10.67 14.72
N GLU A 121 -9.59 11.54 13.75
CA GLU A 121 -10.92 11.90 13.26
C GLU A 121 -11.47 10.85 12.31
N LYS A 122 -12.81 10.86 12.18
CA LYS A 122 -13.51 10.03 11.20
C LYS A 122 -13.01 10.36 9.79
N MET A 123 -12.72 9.31 9.01
CA MET A 123 -12.29 9.48 7.62
C MET A 123 -13.45 9.99 6.77
N ARG A 124 -13.17 10.98 5.95
CA ARG A 124 -14.16 11.58 5.06
C ARG A 124 -14.11 10.94 3.68
N LYS A 125 -15.23 11.00 2.98
CA LYS A 125 -15.33 10.47 1.62
C LYS A 125 -14.24 11.04 0.70
N GLY A 126 -13.87 12.30 0.86
CA GLY A 126 -12.82 12.95 0.07
C GLY A 126 -11.47 12.21 0.10
N HIS A 127 -11.12 11.62 1.24
CA HIS A 127 -9.91 10.82 1.37
C HIS A 127 -9.97 9.59 0.46
N PHE A 128 -11.11 8.89 0.49
CA PHE A 128 -11.29 7.69 -0.33
C PHE A 128 -11.39 8.03 -1.82
N ILE A 129 -11.97 9.18 -2.16
CA ILE A 129 -11.98 9.65 -3.55
C ILE A 129 -10.55 9.83 -4.06
N LYS A 130 -9.68 10.45 -3.27
CA LYS A 130 -8.27 10.63 -3.64
C LYS A 130 -7.56 9.31 -3.87
N LEU A 131 -7.75 8.34 -2.98
CA LEU A 131 -7.17 7.02 -3.14
C LEU A 131 -7.72 6.31 -4.38
N PHE A 132 -9.03 6.42 -4.61
CA PHE A 132 -9.68 5.79 -5.76
C PHE A 132 -9.13 6.36 -7.08
N LEU A 133 -9.02 7.67 -7.18
CA LEU A 133 -8.47 8.33 -8.37
C LEU A 133 -7.01 7.94 -8.60
N LEU A 134 -6.25 7.81 -7.53
CA LEU A 134 -4.86 7.36 -7.62
C LEU A 134 -4.78 5.93 -8.18
N ALA A 135 -5.64 5.04 -7.70
CA ALA A 135 -5.71 3.66 -8.21
C ALA A 135 -6.12 3.65 -9.68
N CYS A 136 -7.12 4.43 -10.07
CA CYS A 136 -7.55 4.52 -11.46
C CYS A 136 -6.42 4.97 -12.38
N SER A 137 -5.65 5.95 -11.95
CA SER A 137 -4.50 6.47 -12.70
C SER A 137 -3.41 5.40 -12.84
N LYS A 138 -3.08 4.72 -11.74
CA LYS A 138 -2.02 3.71 -11.73
C LYS A 138 -2.38 2.45 -12.51
N PHE A 139 -3.62 2.01 -12.41
CA PHE A 139 -4.09 0.80 -13.10
C PHE A 139 -4.72 1.10 -14.46
N LYS A 140 -4.82 2.35 -14.84
CA LYS A 140 -5.42 2.79 -16.13
C LYS A 140 -6.84 2.26 -16.32
N ILE A 141 -7.64 2.35 -15.25
CA ILE A 141 -9.02 1.84 -15.24
C ILE A 141 -9.98 2.80 -15.95
N LEU A 142 -9.67 4.06 -15.97
CA LEU A 142 -10.51 5.09 -16.62
C LEU A 142 -9.87 5.61 -17.89
#